data_d20881cfb578c6a4f23b14ef2d0c0088
#
_entry.id   d20881cfb578c6a4f23b14ef2d0c0088
#
_cell.length_a   1.000
_cell.length_b   1.000
_cell.length_c   1.000
_cell.angle_alpha   90.00
_cell.angle_beta   90.00
_cell.angle_gamma   90.00
#
_symmetry.space_group_name_H-M   'P 1'
#
loop_
_entity.id
_entity.type
_entity.pdbx_description
1 polymer ?
#
loop_
_entity_poly.entity_id
_entity_poly.type
_entity_poly.pdbx_seq_one_letter_code
_entity_poly.pdbx_strand_id
1 'polypeptide(L)'
;IAYDALAVVVHPSNKVSNLTREQLEGIFTGKIKNWKEVGGADMKIVAYSRETSSGTYEFFKESVLKNKNYMNGILSMPATGAIIQSVSQTKGAIGYVGLAYINKEVKPIHVSYDAGKTFTEPSFENAKNKAYPIVRPLFYYYDVKNEGKVKPFIDYILSAEGQATVKQVGYI
;
A
#
# COMPACT_ATOMS: atom_id res chain seq x y z
N ILE A 1 2.67 2.30 -17.95
CA ILE A 1 2.37 3.72 -18.05
C ILE A 1 2.78 4.50 -16.79
N ALA A 2 2.71 3.87 -15.63
CA ALA A 2 3.06 4.45 -14.34
C ALA A 2 3.36 3.35 -13.33
N TYR A 3 3.86 3.74 -12.16
CA TYR A 3 3.94 2.87 -11.00
C TYR A 3 3.05 3.42 -9.88
N ASP A 4 2.52 2.51 -9.08
CA ASP A 4 1.77 2.79 -7.86
C ASP A 4 2.49 2.17 -6.68
N ALA A 5 2.57 2.88 -5.57
CA ALA A 5 3.13 2.37 -4.33
C ALA A 5 2.04 2.25 -3.28
N LEU A 6 2.07 1.15 -2.51
CA LEU A 6 1.17 0.95 -1.37
C LEU A 6 1.89 1.26 -0.07
N ALA A 7 1.31 2.14 0.71
CA ALA A 7 1.78 2.43 2.06
C ALA A 7 0.94 1.71 3.10
N VAL A 8 1.59 1.20 4.12
CA VAL A 8 0.94 0.72 5.34
C VAL A 8 0.80 1.89 6.29
N VAL A 9 -0.41 2.08 6.83
CA VAL A 9 -0.74 3.22 7.68
C VAL A 9 -1.33 2.75 9.02
N VAL A 10 -1.00 3.50 10.05
CA VAL A 10 -1.49 3.29 11.42
C VAL A 10 -2.00 4.61 11.99
N HIS A 11 -2.69 4.52 13.13
CA HIS A 11 -3.12 5.71 13.86
C HIS A 11 -1.90 6.56 14.29
N PRO A 12 -1.97 7.90 14.22
CA PRO A 12 -0.83 8.77 14.54
C PRO A 12 -0.24 8.57 15.94
N SER A 13 -1.05 8.16 16.92
CA SER A 13 -0.59 7.89 18.28
C SER A 13 0.15 6.55 18.45
N ASN A 14 0.18 5.70 17.42
CA ASN A 14 0.87 4.42 17.48
C ASN A 14 2.40 4.67 17.48
N LYS A 15 3.10 4.10 18.47
CA LYS A 15 4.56 4.26 18.61
C LYS A 15 5.36 3.41 17.64
N VAL A 16 4.75 2.37 17.05
CA VAL A 16 5.39 1.54 16.04
C VAL A 16 5.58 2.35 14.76
N SER A 17 6.81 2.39 14.26
CA SER A 17 7.16 3.11 13.03
C SER A 17 7.75 2.20 11.96
N ASN A 18 8.22 1.01 12.33
CA ASN A 18 8.93 0.07 11.49
C ASN A 18 8.33 -1.31 11.59
N LEU A 19 8.03 -1.93 10.46
CA LEU A 19 7.56 -3.32 10.38
C LEU A 19 8.27 -4.04 9.25
N THR A 20 8.64 -5.29 9.49
CA THR A 20 9.13 -6.18 8.44
C THR A 20 7.95 -6.74 7.63
N ARG A 21 8.24 -7.23 6.41
CA ARG A 21 7.24 -7.94 5.60
C ARG A 21 6.62 -9.11 6.40
N GLU A 22 7.44 -9.85 7.12
CA GLU A 22 7.01 -11.00 7.93
C GLU A 22 6.07 -10.59 9.07
N GLN A 23 6.34 -9.44 9.70
CA GLN A 23 5.45 -8.88 10.72
C GLN A 23 4.12 -8.41 10.11
N LEU A 24 4.15 -7.77 8.96
CA LEU A 24 2.94 -7.41 8.22
C LEU A 24 2.13 -8.64 7.83
N GLU A 25 2.79 -9.69 7.32
CA GLU A 25 2.14 -10.96 7.05
C GLU A 25 1.47 -11.52 8.31
N GLY A 26 2.19 -11.54 9.43
CA GLY A 26 1.66 -12.02 10.71
C GLY A 26 0.43 -11.24 11.19
N ILE A 27 0.43 -9.92 11.02
CA ILE A 27 -0.69 -9.05 11.39
C ILE A 27 -1.93 -9.34 10.52
N PHE A 28 -1.78 -9.29 9.21
CA PHE A 28 -2.91 -9.42 8.29
C PHE A 28 -3.43 -10.85 8.14
N THR A 29 -2.64 -11.86 8.49
CA THR A 29 -3.10 -13.26 8.56
C THR A 29 -3.64 -13.65 9.94
N GLY A 30 -3.55 -12.75 10.94
CA GLY A 30 -4.08 -12.95 12.28
C GLY A 30 -3.17 -13.75 13.23
N LYS A 31 -1.92 -13.97 12.86
CA LYS A 31 -0.93 -14.59 13.76
C LYS A 31 -0.45 -13.62 14.83
N ILE A 32 -0.27 -12.36 14.49
CA ILE A 32 0.08 -11.27 15.40
C ILE A 32 -1.19 -10.47 15.67
N LYS A 33 -1.62 -10.40 16.93
CA LYS A 33 -2.91 -9.82 17.32
C LYS A 33 -2.79 -8.62 18.25
N ASN A 34 -1.60 -8.37 18.79
CA ASN A 34 -1.35 -7.30 19.74
C ASN A 34 -0.10 -6.52 19.34
N TRP A 35 -0.16 -5.21 19.43
CA TRP A 35 0.96 -4.33 19.08
C TRP A 35 2.21 -4.56 19.91
N LYS A 36 2.08 -5.07 21.14
CA LYS A 36 3.25 -5.43 21.97
C LYS A 36 4.14 -6.51 21.33
N GLU A 37 3.58 -7.36 20.48
CA GLU A 37 4.34 -8.42 19.77
C GLU A 37 5.30 -7.85 18.72
N VAL A 38 5.12 -6.59 18.33
CA VAL A 38 5.97 -5.88 17.38
C VAL A 38 6.59 -4.60 17.96
N GLY A 39 6.73 -4.57 19.28
CA GLY A 39 7.41 -3.47 19.98
C GLY A 39 6.52 -2.27 20.31
N GLY A 40 5.22 -2.38 20.17
CA GLY A 40 4.25 -1.34 20.51
C GLY A 40 3.63 -1.49 21.90
N ALA A 41 2.60 -0.71 22.14
CA ALA A 41 1.81 -0.77 23.37
C ALA A 41 1.02 -2.07 23.48
N ASP A 42 0.61 -2.44 24.70
CA ASP A 42 -0.34 -3.55 24.92
C ASP A 42 -1.73 -3.12 24.46
N MET A 43 -2.00 -3.36 23.19
CA MET A 43 -3.22 -2.94 22.51
C MET A 43 -3.53 -3.88 21.35
N LYS A 44 -4.79 -4.29 21.26
CA LYS A 44 -5.25 -5.15 20.17
C LYS A 44 -5.07 -4.47 18.81
N ILE A 45 -4.58 -5.23 17.84
CA ILE A 45 -4.50 -4.81 16.44
C ILE A 45 -5.87 -4.92 15.78
N VAL A 46 -6.30 -3.86 15.11
CA VAL A 46 -7.52 -3.82 14.30
C VAL A 46 -7.10 -3.64 12.85
N ALA A 47 -7.12 -4.73 12.07
CA ALA A 47 -6.68 -4.72 10.69
C ALA A 47 -7.85 -4.43 9.73
N TYR A 48 -7.59 -3.52 8.79
CA TYR A 48 -8.51 -3.16 7.71
C TYR A 48 -7.91 -3.57 6.36
N SER A 49 -8.72 -4.21 5.53
CA SER A 49 -8.36 -4.52 4.13
C SER A 49 -9.32 -3.84 3.16
N ARG A 50 -8.96 -3.86 1.89
CA ARG A 50 -9.90 -3.56 0.82
C ARG A 50 -10.79 -4.77 0.56
N GLU A 51 -11.90 -4.56 -0.10
CA GLU A 51 -12.77 -5.64 -0.59
C GLU A 51 -12.07 -6.50 -1.65
N THR A 52 -12.54 -7.74 -1.82
CA THR A 52 -11.91 -8.75 -2.70
C THR A 52 -11.87 -8.36 -4.17
N SER A 53 -12.76 -7.49 -4.63
CA SER A 53 -12.76 -6.95 -6.00
C SER A 53 -11.68 -5.90 -6.27
N SER A 54 -10.98 -5.43 -5.22
CA SER A 54 -9.95 -4.41 -5.33
C SER A 54 -8.63 -5.00 -5.84
N GLY A 55 -8.07 -4.40 -6.89
CA GLY A 55 -6.72 -4.72 -7.34
C GLY A 55 -5.65 -4.46 -6.25
N THR A 56 -5.90 -3.52 -5.35
CA THR A 56 -5.02 -3.24 -4.21
C THR A 56 -5.06 -4.37 -3.18
N TYR A 57 -6.24 -4.97 -2.93
CA TYR A 57 -6.39 -6.17 -2.11
C TYR A 57 -5.55 -7.33 -2.65
N GLU A 58 -5.67 -7.61 -3.93
CA GLU A 58 -4.96 -8.71 -4.58
C GLU A 58 -3.45 -8.47 -4.59
N PHE A 59 -3.02 -7.27 -4.94
CA PHE A 59 -1.59 -6.94 -4.97
C PHE A 59 -0.94 -7.02 -3.58
N PHE A 60 -1.60 -6.52 -2.54
CA PHE A 60 -1.09 -6.63 -1.16
C PHE A 60 -1.00 -8.09 -0.71
N LYS A 61 -2.00 -8.91 -1.05
CA LYS A 61 -1.99 -10.35 -0.80
C LYS A 61 -0.79 -11.04 -1.45
N GLU A 62 -0.53 -10.77 -2.72
CA GLU A 62 0.60 -11.36 -3.45
C GLU A 62 1.95 -10.88 -2.92
N SER A 63 2.10 -9.57 -2.79
CA SER A 63 3.39 -8.93 -2.50
C SER A 63 3.78 -9.04 -1.03
N VAL A 64 2.86 -8.82 -0.11
CA VAL A 64 3.13 -8.77 1.33
C VAL A 64 2.81 -10.09 2.01
N LEU A 65 1.66 -10.70 1.72
CA LEU A 65 1.20 -11.93 2.37
C LEU A 65 1.72 -13.20 1.67
N LYS A 66 2.42 -13.08 0.56
CA LYS A 66 2.91 -14.23 -0.23
C LYS A 66 1.79 -15.23 -0.55
N ASN A 67 0.65 -14.71 -1.00
CA ASN A 67 -0.58 -15.43 -1.35
C ASN A 67 -1.27 -16.16 -0.17
N LYS A 68 -0.88 -15.87 1.07
CA LYS A 68 -1.63 -16.35 2.23
C LYS A 68 -2.95 -15.59 2.36
N ASN A 69 -3.95 -16.26 2.92
CA ASN A 69 -5.25 -15.64 3.12
C ASN A 69 -5.20 -14.60 4.23
N TYR A 70 -5.92 -13.50 4.05
CA TYR A 70 -6.21 -12.59 5.16
C TYR A 70 -6.94 -13.31 6.30
N MET A 71 -6.78 -12.83 7.51
CA MET A 71 -7.46 -13.38 8.68
C MET A 71 -8.98 -13.39 8.49
N ASN A 72 -9.64 -14.40 9.02
CA ASN A 72 -11.10 -14.45 9.07
C ASN A 72 -11.62 -13.27 9.90
N GLY A 73 -12.64 -12.58 9.38
CA GLY A 73 -13.23 -11.44 10.07
C GLY A 73 -12.43 -10.15 9.97
N ILE A 74 -11.45 -10.08 9.05
CA ILE A 74 -10.79 -8.78 8.76
C ILE A 74 -11.85 -7.76 8.31
N LEU A 75 -11.68 -6.52 8.74
CA LEU A 75 -12.62 -5.45 8.40
C LEU A 75 -12.39 -4.98 6.97
N SER A 76 -13.30 -5.35 6.08
CA SER A 76 -13.23 -5.04 4.66
C SER A 76 -13.84 -3.67 4.36
N MET A 77 -13.10 -2.82 3.64
CA MET A 77 -13.51 -1.47 3.31
C MET A 77 -13.68 -1.28 1.79
N PRO A 78 -14.76 -0.60 1.35
CA PRO A 78 -15.07 -0.47 -0.07
C PRO A 78 -14.15 0.53 -0.80
N ALA A 79 -13.50 1.43 -0.08
CA ALA A 79 -12.71 2.50 -0.69
C ALA A 79 -11.49 2.88 0.17
N THR A 80 -10.47 3.45 -0.47
CA THR A 80 -9.26 3.95 0.20
C THR A 80 -9.57 5.01 1.25
N GLY A 81 -10.48 5.95 0.96
CA GLY A 81 -10.88 6.97 1.92
C GLY A 81 -11.51 6.39 3.19
N ALA A 82 -12.25 5.30 3.07
CA ALA A 82 -12.83 4.61 4.23
C ALA A 82 -11.74 3.98 5.13
N ILE A 83 -10.65 3.47 4.55
CA ILE A 83 -9.49 2.98 5.32
C ILE A 83 -8.83 4.15 6.07
N ILE A 84 -8.54 5.25 5.40
CA ILE A 84 -7.95 6.44 6.03
C ILE A 84 -8.79 6.90 7.22
N GLN A 85 -10.09 7.04 7.03
CA GLN A 85 -11.01 7.45 8.09
C GLN A 85 -11.01 6.48 9.27
N SER A 86 -11.13 5.18 8.99
CA SER A 86 -11.16 4.16 10.06
C SER A 86 -9.85 4.11 10.85
N VAL A 87 -8.70 4.19 10.17
CA VAL A 87 -7.38 4.21 10.81
C VAL A 87 -7.20 5.48 11.65
N SER A 88 -7.63 6.64 11.16
CA SER A 88 -7.52 7.91 11.88
C SER A 88 -8.35 7.95 13.17
N GLN A 89 -9.41 7.16 13.25
CA GLN A 89 -10.34 7.13 14.38
C GLN A 89 -10.09 5.98 15.37
N THR A 90 -9.23 5.04 15.05
CA THR A 90 -9.01 3.81 15.84
C THR A 90 -7.55 3.65 16.21
N LYS A 91 -7.20 3.80 17.49
CA LYS A 91 -5.81 3.78 17.97
C LYS A 91 -5.03 2.50 17.65
N GLY A 92 -5.68 1.35 17.65
CA GLY A 92 -5.06 0.06 17.33
C GLY A 92 -5.09 -0.32 15.85
N ALA A 93 -5.55 0.57 14.99
CA ALA A 93 -5.77 0.28 13.57
C ALA A 93 -4.50 0.18 12.75
N ILE A 94 -4.56 -0.68 11.74
CA ILE A 94 -3.60 -0.77 10.64
C ILE A 94 -4.37 -1.01 9.34
N GLY A 95 -3.92 -0.40 8.26
CA GLY A 95 -4.46 -0.57 6.92
C GLY A 95 -3.40 -0.33 5.86
N TYR A 96 -3.77 -0.50 4.61
CA TYR A 96 -2.90 -0.18 3.48
C TYR A 96 -3.66 0.66 2.44
N VAL A 97 -2.98 1.63 1.89
CA VAL A 97 -3.54 2.60 0.95
C VAL A 97 -2.53 2.95 -0.14
N GLY A 98 -3.00 3.45 -1.28
CA GLY A 98 -2.09 4.04 -2.26
C GLY A 98 -1.33 5.23 -1.67
N LEU A 99 -0.07 5.36 -2.04
CA LEU A 99 0.82 6.43 -1.55
C LEU A 99 0.22 7.84 -1.76
N ALA A 100 -0.47 8.03 -2.89
CA ALA A 100 -1.12 9.29 -3.23
C ALA A 100 -2.22 9.74 -2.22
N TYR A 101 -2.74 8.82 -1.42
CA TYR A 101 -3.83 9.06 -0.49
C TYR A 101 -3.38 9.35 0.94
N ILE A 102 -2.08 9.27 1.23
CA ILE A 102 -1.57 9.57 2.58
C ILE A 102 -1.80 11.04 2.91
N ASN A 103 -2.31 11.28 4.12
CA ASN A 103 -2.54 12.62 4.66
C ASN A 103 -2.07 12.69 6.13
N LYS A 104 -2.28 13.83 6.76
CA LYS A 104 -1.85 14.08 8.15
C LYS A 104 -2.66 13.30 9.21
N GLU A 105 -3.76 12.67 8.81
CA GLU A 105 -4.64 11.93 9.72
C GLU A 105 -4.12 10.53 10.04
N VAL A 106 -3.17 10.01 9.26
CA VAL A 106 -2.59 8.69 9.44
C VAL A 106 -1.07 8.76 9.42
N LYS A 107 -0.44 7.77 10.05
CA LYS A 107 1.01 7.65 10.12
C LYS A 107 1.46 6.50 9.21
N PRO A 108 2.33 6.76 8.21
CA PRO A 108 2.92 5.71 7.39
C PRO A 108 3.98 4.92 8.16
N ILE A 109 4.08 3.64 7.85
CA ILE A 109 5.07 2.72 8.42
C ILE A 109 6.24 2.56 7.45
N HIS A 110 7.46 2.56 7.98
CA HIS A 110 8.65 2.16 7.24
C HIS A 110 8.68 0.62 7.15
N VAL A 111 8.95 0.10 5.97
CA VAL A 111 8.85 -1.34 5.68
C VAL A 111 10.21 -1.91 5.32
N SER A 112 10.48 -3.12 5.80
CA SER A 112 11.68 -3.89 5.48
C SER A 112 11.30 -5.20 4.78
N TYR A 113 11.99 -5.48 3.67
CA TYR A 113 11.90 -6.75 2.94
C TYR A 113 13.19 -7.60 3.05
N ASP A 114 14.15 -7.16 3.87
CA ASP A 114 15.45 -7.80 4.09
C ASP A 114 15.65 -8.26 5.54
N ALA A 115 14.58 -8.73 6.16
CA ALA A 115 14.55 -9.23 7.54
C ALA A 115 14.97 -8.19 8.60
N GLY A 116 14.61 -6.94 8.37
CA GLY A 116 14.83 -5.85 9.34
C GLY A 116 16.20 -5.18 9.25
N LYS A 117 16.98 -5.45 8.21
CA LYS A 117 18.26 -4.77 7.99
C LYS A 117 18.08 -3.33 7.55
N THR A 118 17.11 -3.08 6.66
CA THR A 118 16.80 -1.77 6.12
C THR A 118 15.30 -1.51 6.20
N PHE A 119 14.90 -0.39 6.79
CA PHE A 119 13.52 0.08 6.82
C PHE A 119 13.38 1.32 5.94
N THR A 120 12.49 1.28 4.97
CA THR A 120 12.33 2.34 3.99
C THR A 120 10.97 3.02 4.14
N GLU A 121 10.99 4.34 4.16
CA GLU A 121 9.79 5.16 4.19
C GLU A 121 9.03 5.06 2.85
N PRO A 122 7.69 4.94 2.89
CA PRO A 122 6.87 5.06 1.69
C PRO A 122 6.86 6.52 1.23
N SER A 123 7.67 6.82 0.23
CA SER A 123 7.75 8.13 -0.41
C SER A 123 7.81 7.98 -1.92
N PHE A 124 7.46 9.05 -2.61
CA PHE A 124 7.54 9.10 -4.07
C PHE A 124 8.96 8.79 -4.57
N GLU A 125 9.96 9.38 -3.93
CA GLU A 125 11.36 9.19 -4.31
C GLU A 125 11.82 7.75 -4.07
N ASN A 126 11.53 7.20 -2.89
CA ASN A 126 11.90 5.84 -2.54
C ASN A 126 11.18 4.79 -3.40
N ALA A 127 9.95 5.06 -3.82
CA ALA A 127 9.24 4.21 -4.76
C ALA A 127 9.86 4.29 -6.16
N LYS A 128 10.20 5.49 -6.62
CA LYS A 128 10.82 5.73 -7.93
C LYS A 128 12.19 5.07 -8.07
N ASN A 129 13.04 5.15 -7.05
CA ASN A 129 14.38 4.56 -7.06
C ASN A 129 14.40 3.09 -6.65
N LYS A 130 13.22 2.49 -6.42
CA LYS A 130 13.01 1.08 -6.02
C LYS A 130 13.58 0.72 -4.65
N ALA A 131 13.86 1.70 -3.79
CA ALA A 131 14.24 1.46 -2.41
C ALA A 131 13.03 0.99 -1.57
N TYR A 132 11.83 1.54 -1.86
CA TYR A 132 10.58 1.10 -1.23
C TYR A 132 10.02 -0.11 -1.94
N PRO A 133 9.73 -1.23 -1.22
CA PRO A 133 9.48 -2.53 -1.86
C PRO A 133 8.05 -2.78 -2.34
N ILE A 134 7.04 -2.06 -1.82
CA ILE A 134 5.63 -2.33 -2.15
C ILE A 134 5.21 -1.40 -3.30
N VAL A 135 5.70 -1.72 -4.49
CA VAL A 135 5.46 -0.95 -5.72
C VAL A 135 4.97 -1.89 -6.81
N ARG A 136 3.99 -1.46 -7.58
CA ARG A 136 3.46 -2.19 -8.72
C ARG A 136 3.44 -1.34 -9.99
N PRO A 137 3.70 -1.93 -11.17
CA PRO A 137 3.47 -1.26 -12.43
C PRO A 137 1.97 -1.16 -12.72
N LEU A 138 1.58 -0.09 -13.39
CA LEU A 138 0.25 0.08 -13.95
C LEU A 138 0.33 -0.07 -15.46
N PHE A 139 -0.49 -0.97 -16.01
CA PHE A 139 -0.49 -1.33 -17.42
C PHE A 139 -1.76 -0.88 -18.10
N TYR A 140 -1.66 -0.52 -19.37
CA TYR A 140 -2.77 -0.55 -20.32
C TYR A 140 -2.67 -1.80 -21.17
N TYR A 141 -3.81 -2.45 -21.39
CA TYR A 141 -3.95 -3.58 -22.28
C TYR A 141 -4.87 -3.18 -23.42
N TYR A 142 -4.48 -3.46 -24.64
CA TYR A 142 -5.29 -3.22 -25.83
C TYR A 142 -5.09 -4.33 -26.86
N ASP A 143 -6.09 -4.53 -27.73
CA ASP A 143 -5.99 -5.47 -28.86
C ASP A 143 -4.95 -4.93 -29.86
N VAL A 144 -4.00 -5.75 -30.24
CA VAL A 144 -2.94 -5.43 -31.23
C VAL A 144 -3.54 -4.86 -32.53
N LYS A 145 -4.73 -5.31 -32.94
CA LYS A 145 -5.45 -4.77 -34.09
C LYS A 145 -5.79 -3.28 -33.97
N ASN A 146 -5.83 -2.75 -32.75
CA ASN A 146 -6.14 -1.36 -32.48
C ASN A 146 -4.88 -0.52 -32.17
N GLU A 147 -3.69 -1.07 -32.31
CA GLU A 147 -2.44 -0.39 -31.98
C GLU A 147 -2.32 1.01 -32.62
N GLY A 148 -2.61 1.10 -33.92
CA GLY A 148 -2.56 2.39 -34.63
C GLY A 148 -3.54 3.45 -34.12
N LYS A 149 -4.67 3.02 -33.53
CA LYS A 149 -5.67 3.94 -32.95
C LYS A 149 -5.29 4.41 -31.56
N VAL A 150 -4.69 3.52 -30.75
CA VAL A 150 -4.37 3.81 -29.35
C VAL A 150 -2.96 4.39 -29.17
N LYS A 151 -2.08 4.14 -30.13
CA LYS A 151 -0.68 4.58 -30.06
C LYS A 151 -0.49 6.08 -29.76
N PRO A 152 -1.22 7.03 -30.39
CA PRO A 152 -1.06 8.45 -30.07
C PRO A 152 -1.37 8.76 -28.60
N PHE A 153 -2.36 8.10 -28.03
CA PHE A 153 -2.71 8.27 -26.62
C PHE A 153 -1.62 7.67 -25.68
N ILE A 154 -1.11 6.49 -26.01
CA ILE A 154 -0.03 5.87 -25.24
C ILE A 154 1.25 6.71 -25.33
N ASP A 155 1.59 7.17 -26.52
CA ASP A 155 2.77 8.04 -26.74
C ASP A 155 2.66 9.34 -25.93
N TYR A 156 1.46 9.94 -25.86
CA TYR A 156 1.21 11.10 -24.99
C TYR A 156 1.42 10.78 -23.51
N ILE A 157 0.84 9.66 -23.01
CA ILE A 157 1.02 9.27 -21.61
C ILE A 157 2.51 9.06 -21.27
N LEU A 158 3.28 8.47 -22.17
CA LEU A 158 4.72 8.21 -21.98
C LEU A 158 5.60 9.43 -22.23
N SER A 159 5.04 10.52 -22.79
CA SER A 159 5.75 11.77 -22.99
C SER A 159 6.08 12.49 -21.67
N ALA A 160 6.99 13.45 -21.71
CA ALA A 160 7.31 14.26 -20.53
C ALA A 160 6.09 14.97 -19.94
N GLU A 161 5.17 15.45 -20.78
CA GLU A 161 3.93 16.12 -20.37
C GLU A 161 2.95 15.12 -19.72
N GLY A 162 2.76 13.96 -20.34
CA GLY A 162 1.93 12.88 -19.77
C GLY A 162 2.48 12.38 -18.43
N GLN A 163 3.79 12.21 -18.31
CA GLN A 163 4.43 11.78 -17.06
C GLN A 163 4.38 12.88 -15.98
N ALA A 164 4.38 14.15 -16.34
CA ALA A 164 4.12 15.24 -15.41
C ALA A 164 2.69 15.15 -14.82
N THR A 165 1.71 14.83 -15.66
CA THR A 165 0.33 14.59 -15.23
C THR A 165 0.23 13.37 -14.31
N VAL A 166 0.89 12.26 -14.64
CA VAL A 166 0.98 11.05 -13.79
C VAL A 166 1.47 11.43 -12.39
N LYS A 167 2.55 12.19 -12.31
CA LYS A 167 3.11 12.68 -11.05
C LYS A 167 2.13 13.60 -10.29
N GLN A 168 1.45 14.50 -11.00
CA GLN A 168 0.51 15.45 -10.41
C GLN A 168 -0.66 14.75 -9.71
N VAL A 169 -1.14 13.63 -10.26
CA VAL A 169 -2.21 12.83 -9.64
C VAL A 169 -1.71 11.82 -8.60
N GLY A 170 -0.40 11.81 -8.29
CA GLY A 170 0.17 11.06 -7.19
C GLY A 170 0.74 9.68 -7.54
N TYR A 171 0.89 9.36 -8.81
CA TYR A 171 1.58 8.16 -9.30
C TYR A 171 3.04 8.44 -9.67
N ILE A 172 3.79 7.36 -9.93
CA ILE A 172 5.24 7.40 -10.19
C ILE A 172 5.53 7.02 -11.64
#